data_aa769b3c6643a065cf39f16511c3061b
#
_entry.id   aa769b3c6643a065cf39f16511c3061b
#
_cell.length_a   1.000
_cell.length_b   1.000
_cell.length_c   1.000
_cell.angle_alpha   90.00
_cell.angle_beta   90.00
_cell.angle_gamma   90.00
#
_symmetry.space_group_name_H-M   'P 1'
#
loop_
_entity.id
_entity.type
_entity.pdbx_description
1 polymer ?
#
loop_
_entity_poly.entity_id
_entity_poly.type
_entity_poly.pdbx_seq_one_letter_code
_entity_poly.pdbx_strand_id
1 'polypeptide(L)'
;AYNYGSLKLDAAFQEQGGPNNVGINRLFYVFPVGKSLKVNIGARVRIDDPAMLGIGIPSAYKEDLFDFFSRAGAPMVYNKTGFGPGFGASYSNVLGVKGVSLSTNYVAADGYIGDPNVGGIMTNGTNSVSITQLAYSGKKAPFIGGNYAIALGYTYAQNAKPNRATPYGFDQGLVGASNSFGASGYWIPAKTSGPIPAVSVGWGTSSFEDSAYKGVPYRTDMWAKAQSWTVSFNWTDVFAKGNAAGMAVGQVPFVTNTGYGAVPGPKTPLDSNYMWEWWYKFQVTDNIAIKPALYYLTNFDGQYGKLNTATGAYNAKNNVFGGLVMTTFRF
;
A
#
# COMPACT_ATOMS: atom_id res chain seq x y z
N ALA A 1 7.36 17.31 -2.68
CA ALA A 1 7.13 16.00 -3.27
C ALA A 1 5.96 16.10 -4.24
N TYR A 2 6.21 15.92 -5.51
CA TYR A 2 5.14 15.90 -6.50
C TYR A 2 4.41 14.58 -6.40
N ASN A 3 3.19 14.58 -5.88
CA ASN A 3 2.28 13.47 -5.94
C ASN A 3 1.68 13.39 -7.35
N TYR A 4 2.40 12.82 -8.29
CA TYR A 4 1.78 12.35 -9.51
C TYR A 4 1.24 10.93 -9.27
N GLY A 5 0.00 10.88 -8.83
CA GLY A 5 -0.85 9.70 -8.77
C GLY A 5 -0.24 8.43 -8.21
N SER A 6 0.48 7.69 -8.98
CA SER A 6 0.93 6.34 -8.67
C SER A 6 2.36 6.23 -8.14
N LEU A 7 3.16 7.28 -8.24
CA LEU A 7 4.60 7.17 -8.08
C LEU A 7 5.10 8.13 -7.02
N LYS A 8 5.04 7.70 -5.78
CA LYS A 8 5.79 8.32 -4.71
C LYS A 8 7.17 7.67 -4.68
N LEU A 9 8.16 8.36 -5.24
CA LEU A 9 9.55 8.16 -4.89
C LEU A 9 9.71 8.53 -3.41
N ASP A 10 9.98 7.57 -2.58
CA ASP A 10 10.19 7.76 -1.14
C ASP A 10 11.54 8.47 -0.83
N ALA A 11 12.07 9.22 -1.79
CA ALA A 11 13.34 9.91 -1.67
C ALA A 11 13.30 11.18 -0.81
N ALA A 12 12.14 11.67 -0.43
CA ALA A 12 12.01 12.85 0.41
C ALA A 12 10.75 12.77 1.28
N PHE A 13 10.86 12.22 2.46
CA PHE A 13 9.88 12.45 3.51
C PHE A 13 10.04 13.88 4.03
N GLN A 14 9.06 14.70 3.76
CA GLN A 14 8.92 15.94 4.50
C GLN A 14 8.32 15.60 5.86
N GLU A 15 9.06 15.88 6.94
CA GLU A 15 8.55 15.78 8.29
C GLU A 15 7.26 16.60 8.43
N GLN A 16 6.32 16.05 9.17
CA GLN A 16 5.04 16.73 9.40
C GLN A 16 5.25 17.97 10.26
N GLY A 17 4.77 19.10 9.80
CA GLY A 17 4.80 20.33 10.57
C GLY A 17 5.52 21.49 9.88
N GLY A 18 6.18 21.27 8.76
CA GLY A 18 6.96 22.29 8.05
C GLY A 18 8.28 22.64 8.75
N PRO A 19 9.05 23.60 8.26
CA PRO A 19 10.33 23.96 8.83
C PRO A 19 10.16 24.48 10.25
N ASN A 20 10.96 23.96 11.17
CA ASN A 20 11.05 24.34 12.59
C ASN A 20 9.88 23.89 13.50
N ASN A 21 9.04 22.95 13.06
CA ASN A 21 7.98 22.39 13.90
C ASN A 21 8.23 20.92 14.22
N VAL A 22 8.14 20.56 15.50
CA VAL A 22 8.10 19.16 15.93
C VAL A 22 6.65 18.71 15.93
N GLY A 23 6.29 17.87 14.99
CA GLY A 23 4.95 17.31 14.86
C GLY A 23 4.84 15.92 15.50
N ILE A 24 3.70 15.61 16.12
CA ILE A 24 3.42 14.25 16.58
C ILE A 24 2.99 13.41 15.39
N ASN A 25 3.85 12.48 14.97
CA ASN A 25 3.56 11.59 13.85
C ASN A 25 2.60 10.44 14.25
N ARG A 26 2.73 9.92 15.46
CA ARG A 26 1.89 8.86 16.02
C ARG A 26 1.58 9.15 17.47
N LEU A 27 0.33 8.90 17.87
CA LEU A 27 -0.10 8.97 19.25
C LEU A 27 -1.14 7.88 19.50
N PHE A 28 -0.69 6.76 20.02
CA PHE A 28 -1.56 5.63 20.32
C PHE A 28 -1.04 4.81 21.51
N TYR A 29 -1.92 4.04 22.09
CA TYR A 29 -1.62 3.10 23.15
C TYR A 29 -2.01 1.69 22.73
N VAL A 30 -1.13 0.73 22.98
CA VAL A 30 -1.38 -0.70 22.74
C VAL A 30 -1.27 -1.42 24.07
N PHE A 31 -2.30 -2.16 24.44
CA PHE A 31 -2.31 -2.91 25.68
C PHE A 31 -2.74 -4.37 25.45
N PRO A 32 -2.09 -5.32 26.15
CA PRO A 32 -2.47 -6.71 26.06
C PRO A 32 -3.71 -7.00 26.91
N VAL A 33 -4.58 -7.87 26.40
CA VAL A 33 -5.71 -8.44 27.13
C VAL A 33 -5.51 -9.96 27.17
N GLY A 34 -4.99 -10.45 28.27
CA GLY A 34 -4.56 -11.83 28.39
C GLY A 34 -3.31 -12.12 27.54
N LYS A 35 -3.20 -13.35 27.01
CA LYS A 35 -1.99 -13.83 26.33
C LYS A 35 -2.00 -13.63 24.80
N SER A 36 -3.16 -13.52 24.20
CA SER A 36 -3.30 -13.57 22.74
C SER A 36 -3.95 -12.34 22.13
N LEU A 37 -4.69 -11.54 22.89
CA LEU A 37 -5.37 -10.37 22.40
C LEU A 37 -4.55 -9.11 22.73
N LYS A 38 -4.38 -8.24 21.74
CA LYS A 38 -3.90 -6.87 21.89
C LYS A 38 -4.98 -5.91 21.42
N VAL A 39 -5.22 -4.87 22.17
CA VAL A 39 -6.14 -3.78 21.80
C VAL A 39 -5.31 -2.52 21.60
N ASN A 40 -5.66 -1.73 20.61
CA ASN A 40 -5.04 -0.44 20.35
C ASN A 40 -6.11 0.66 20.29
N ILE A 41 -5.74 1.85 20.72
CA ILE A 41 -6.53 3.06 20.62
C ILE A 41 -5.58 4.25 20.52
N GLY A 42 -5.90 5.22 19.68
CA GLY A 42 -5.05 6.40 19.54
C GLY A 42 -5.75 7.57 18.88
N ALA A 43 -5.26 8.75 19.19
CA ALA A 43 -5.71 10.00 18.57
C ALA A 43 -5.08 10.20 17.19
N ARG A 44 -3.96 9.53 16.91
CA ARG A 44 -3.25 9.65 15.62
C ARG A 44 -2.57 8.33 15.26
N VAL A 45 -3.27 7.53 14.49
CA VAL A 45 -2.82 6.22 13.99
C VAL A 45 -2.97 6.16 12.47
N ARG A 46 -2.34 5.17 11.86
CA ARG A 46 -2.52 4.82 10.44
C ARG A 46 -2.91 3.35 10.31
N ILE A 47 -3.77 3.05 9.36
CA ILE A 47 -4.37 1.72 9.22
C ILE A 47 -3.35 0.60 8.98
N ASP A 48 -2.21 0.90 8.38
CA ASP A 48 -1.13 -0.03 8.06
C ASP A 48 0.00 -0.08 9.12
N ASP A 49 -0.18 0.59 10.26
CA ASP A 49 0.78 0.51 11.35
C ASP A 49 0.94 -0.94 11.83
N PRO A 50 2.19 -1.42 12.03
CA PRO A 50 2.43 -2.79 12.52
C PRO A 50 1.78 -3.07 13.89
N ALA A 51 1.58 -2.04 14.71
CA ALA A 51 0.86 -2.16 15.97
C ALA A 51 -0.63 -2.44 15.77
N MET A 52 -1.19 -2.04 14.64
CA MET A 52 -2.59 -2.20 14.27
C MET A 52 -2.87 -3.54 13.59
N LEU A 53 -1.90 -4.10 12.86
CA LEU A 53 -2.02 -5.36 12.13
C LEU A 53 -1.18 -6.43 12.82
N GLY A 54 -1.77 -7.58 13.16
CA GLY A 54 -1.15 -8.63 13.95
C GLY A 54 0.21 -9.10 13.46
N ILE A 55 0.39 -9.29 12.14
CA ILE A 55 1.68 -9.63 11.52
C ILE A 55 2.25 -8.48 10.65
N GLY A 56 1.59 -7.32 10.64
CA GLY A 56 1.89 -6.23 9.71
C GLY A 56 1.47 -6.55 8.28
N ILE A 57 1.97 -5.79 7.32
CA ILE A 57 1.79 -6.06 5.89
C ILE A 57 2.65 -7.27 5.51
N PRO A 58 2.09 -8.33 4.92
CA PRO A 58 2.79 -9.59 4.66
C PRO A 58 3.70 -9.49 3.43
N SER A 59 4.81 -8.81 3.58
CA SER A 59 5.85 -8.66 2.56
C SER A 59 7.24 -8.75 3.21
N ALA A 60 8.15 -9.49 2.58
CA ALA A 60 9.56 -9.51 2.93
C ALA A 60 10.35 -8.39 2.23
N TYR A 61 9.76 -7.72 1.26
CA TYR A 61 10.36 -6.62 0.51
C TYR A 61 10.20 -5.30 1.27
N LYS A 62 11.29 -4.76 1.81
CA LYS A 62 11.28 -3.61 2.74
C LYS A 62 12.11 -2.42 2.28
N GLU A 63 13.00 -2.64 1.32
CA GLU A 63 13.96 -1.64 0.83
C GLU A 63 13.54 -1.11 -0.54
N ASP A 64 12.24 -0.95 -0.77
CA ASP A 64 11.67 -0.50 -2.03
C ASP A 64 12.14 0.92 -2.42
N LEU A 65 12.10 1.17 -3.72
CA LEU A 65 12.23 2.49 -4.31
C LEU A 65 10.85 3.14 -4.43
N PHE A 66 9.89 2.35 -4.90
CA PHE A 66 8.48 2.72 -4.94
C PHE A 66 7.73 2.08 -3.79
N ASP A 67 7.22 2.89 -2.88
CA ASP A 67 6.42 2.51 -1.71
C ASP A 67 5.24 1.55 -2.05
N PHE A 68 4.89 1.39 -3.31
CA PHE A 68 3.93 0.41 -3.77
C PHE A 68 4.36 -1.03 -3.49
N PHE A 69 5.63 -1.36 -3.69
CA PHE A 69 6.11 -2.73 -3.59
C PHE A 69 6.10 -3.26 -2.15
N SER A 70 6.30 -2.41 -1.16
CA SER A 70 6.18 -2.80 0.25
C SER A 70 4.73 -2.98 0.74
N ARG A 71 3.73 -2.60 -0.08
CA ARG A 71 2.30 -2.78 0.22
C ARG A 71 1.74 -4.13 -0.22
N ALA A 72 2.60 -5.10 -0.44
CA ALA A 72 2.24 -6.47 -0.80
C ALA A 72 1.25 -6.57 -1.97
N GLY A 73 1.42 -5.74 -3.00
CA GLY A 73 0.55 -5.72 -4.18
C GLY A 73 -0.90 -5.29 -3.94
N ALA A 74 -1.25 -4.89 -2.72
CA ALA A 74 -2.62 -4.54 -2.32
C ALA A 74 -2.70 -3.18 -1.60
N PRO A 75 -2.22 -2.06 -2.20
CA PRO A 75 -2.24 -0.76 -1.54
C PRO A 75 -3.67 -0.28 -1.26
N MET A 76 -4.66 -0.76 -2.00
CA MET A 76 -6.07 -0.47 -1.77
C MET A 76 -6.61 -1.12 -0.47
N VAL A 77 -5.94 -2.15 0.02
CA VAL A 77 -6.23 -2.78 1.31
C VAL A 77 -5.45 -2.09 2.42
N TYR A 78 -4.15 -1.87 2.23
CA TYR A 78 -3.26 -1.46 3.32
C TYR A 78 -2.98 0.05 3.39
N ASN A 79 -3.41 0.84 2.41
CA ASN A 79 -3.05 2.26 2.36
C ASN A 79 -4.13 3.13 1.70
N LYS A 80 -5.32 3.18 2.28
CA LYS A 80 -6.43 3.99 1.75
C LYS A 80 -6.68 5.32 2.46
N THR A 81 -6.21 5.50 3.68
CA THR A 81 -6.42 6.75 4.42
C THR A 81 -5.14 7.28 5.05
N GLY A 82 -5.18 8.53 5.44
CA GLY A 82 -4.15 9.20 6.20
C GLY A 82 -4.15 8.82 7.69
N PHE A 83 -3.73 9.76 8.50
CA PHE A 83 -3.69 9.67 9.95
C PHE A 83 -4.95 10.20 10.58
N GLY A 84 -5.40 9.59 11.68
CA GLY A 84 -6.52 10.08 12.44
C GLY A 84 -6.76 9.29 13.71
N PRO A 85 -7.76 9.65 14.51
CA PRO A 85 -8.20 8.82 15.62
C PRO A 85 -8.64 7.44 15.12
N GLY A 86 -8.26 6.44 15.89
CA GLY A 86 -8.54 5.06 15.50
C GLY A 86 -8.39 4.09 16.65
N PHE A 87 -8.93 2.90 16.44
CA PHE A 87 -8.88 1.79 17.39
C PHE A 87 -8.92 0.46 16.68
N GLY A 88 -8.57 -0.59 17.39
CA GLY A 88 -8.65 -1.94 16.85
C GLY A 88 -8.12 -2.99 17.80
N ALA A 89 -8.07 -4.21 17.28
CA ALA A 89 -7.60 -5.35 18.03
C ALA A 89 -6.86 -6.34 17.11
N SER A 90 -5.90 -7.04 17.68
CA SER A 90 -5.25 -8.18 17.04
C SER A 90 -5.23 -9.38 17.97
N TYR A 91 -5.69 -10.52 17.46
CA TYR A 91 -5.76 -11.78 18.18
C TYR A 91 -4.80 -12.79 17.53
N SER A 92 -3.81 -13.24 18.30
CA SER A 92 -2.82 -14.22 17.88
C SER A 92 -3.19 -15.61 18.37
N ASN A 93 -2.79 -16.64 17.60
CA ASN A 93 -3.13 -18.03 17.84
C ASN A 93 -4.65 -18.25 17.94
N VAL A 94 -5.35 -17.74 16.94
CA VAL A 94 -6.82 -17.81 16.84
C VAL A 94 -7.28 -19.25 17.03
N LEU A 95 -8.26 -19.46 17.92
CA LEU A 95 -8.79 -20.77 18.30
C LEU A 95 -7.70 -21.80 18.72
N GLY A 96 -6.58 -21.33 19.26
CA GLY A 96 -5.47 -22.19 19.68
C GLY A 96 -4.53 -22.61 18.54
N VAL A 97 -4.81 -22.24 17.30
CA VAL A 97 -3.97 -22.59 16.14
C VAL A 97 -2.76 -21.67 16.09
N LYS A 98 -1.58 -22.22 16.38
CA LYS A 98 -0.32 -21.48 16.39
C LYS A 98 -0.02 -20.88 15.03
N GLY A 99 0.32 -19.59 15.04
CA GLY A 99 0.68 -18.86 13.82
C GLY A 99 -0.49 -18.18 13.10
N VAL A 100 -1.73 -18.55 13.41
CA VAL A 100 -2.91 -17.86 12.89
C VAL A 100 -3.13 -16.57 13.66
N SER A 101 -3.37 -15.46 12.96
CA SER A 101 -3.72 -14.17 13.55
C SER A 101 -4.91 -13.54 12.84
N LEU A 102 -5.77 -12.89 13.60
CA LEU A 102 -6.87 -12.07 13.11
C LEU A 102 -6.71 -10.67 13.69
N SER A 103 -6.74 -9.67 12.85
CA SER A 103 -6.73 -8.26 13.28
C SER A 103 -7.85 -7.50 12.60
N THR A 104 -8.42 -6.54 13.33
CA THR A 104 -9.41 -5.60 12.81
C THR A 104 -9.13 -4.22 13.37
N ASN A 105 -9.14 -3.20 12.50
CA ASN A 105 -8.79 -1.84 12.88
C ASN A 105 -9.64 -0.85 12.11
N TYR A 106 -9.90 0.30 12.75
CA TYR A 106 -10.63 1.43 12.19
C TYR A 106 -9.81 2.70 12.40
N VAL A 107 -9.76 3.54 11.37
CA VAL A 107 -9.14 4.88 11.41
C VAL A 107 -10.06 5.88 10.71
N ALA A 108 -10.32 7.01 11.36
CA ALA A 108 -11.07 8.13 10.81
C ALA A 108 -10.12 9.33 10.61
N ALA A 109 -9.74 9.63 9.38
CA ALA A 109 -8.82 10.75 9.10
C ALA A 109 -9.40 12.11 9.53
N ASP A 110 -10.70 12.29 9.37
CA ASP A 110 -11.45 13.49 9.78
C ASP A 110 -12.14 13.31 11.15
N GLY A 111 -11.72 12.32 11.93
CA GLY A 111 -12.38 11.95 13.19
C GLY A 111 -12.29 13.00 14.31
N TYR A 112 -11.43 14.00 14.16
CA TYR A 112 -11.30 15.14 15.06
C TYR A 112 -12.33 16.25 14.80
N ILE A 113 -13.10 16.18 13.72
CA ILE A 113 -14.12 17.18 13.37
C ILE A 113 -15.41 16.82 14.08
N GLY A 114 -15.98 17.78 14.83
CA GLY A 114 -17.20 17.55 15.60
C GLY A 114 -18.51 17.55 14.79
N ASP A 115 -18.49 17.96 13.53
CA ASP A 115 -19.66 17.92 12.65
C ASP A 115 -19.76 16.57 11.93
N PRO A 116 -20.82 15.77 12.19
CA PRO A 116 -20.97 14.44 11.61
C PRO A 116 -21.24 14.43 10.09
N ASN A 117 -21.56 15.57 9.49
CA ASN A 117 -21.77 15.67 8.05
C ASN A 117 -20.45 15.77 7.28
N VAL A 118 -19.36 16.17 7.94
CA VAL A 118 -18.06 16.40 7.29
C VAL A 118 -16.90 15.69 7.98
N GLY A 119 -17.13 15.07 9.14
CA GLY A 119 -16.11 14.35 9.89
C GLY A 119 -16.71 13.57 11.05
N GLY A 120 -15.90 13.28 12.09
CA GLY A 120 -16.29 12.50 13.26
C GLY A 120 -15.87 11.03 13.16
N ILE A 121 -16.04 10.32 14.28
CA ILE A 121 -15.75 8.87 14.36
C ILE A 121 -17.02 8.09 14.06
N MET A 122 -17.00 7.17 13.11
CA MET A 122 -18.15 6.34 12.67
C MET A 122 -19.35 7.16 12.15
N THR A 123 -19.08 8.27 11.50
CA THR A 123 -20.12 9.12 10.89
C THR A 123 -20.08 8.99 9.37
N ASN A 124 -21.16 9.38 8.69
CA ASN A 124 -21.23 9.35 7.22
C ASN A 124 -20.33 10.40 6.55
N GLY A 125 -20.01 11.48 7.24
CA GLY A 125 -19.17 12.57 6.71
C GLY A 125 -17.68 12.30 6.77
N THR A 126 -17.24 11.31 7.54
CA THR A 126 -15.81 11.08 7.76
C THR A 126 -15.14 10.33 6.59
N ASN A 127 -13.88 10.70 6.34
CA ASN A 127 -12.97 9.85 5.57
C ASN A 127 -12.43 8.77 6.53
N SER A 128 -12.93 7.57 6.40
CA SER A 128 -12.57 6.47 7.30
C SER A 128 -12.29 5.17 6.57
N VAL A 129 -11.53 4.32 7.23
CA VAL A 129 -11.15 3.01 6.74
C VAL A 129 -11.21 1.99 7.86
N SER A 130 -11.82 0.85 7.57
CA SER A 130 -11.81 -0.34 8.42
C SER A 130 -11.10 -1.46 7.68
N ILE A 131 -10.09 -2.08 8.31
CA ILE A 131 -9.38 -3.23 7.77
C ILE A 131 -9.58 -4.44 8.68
N THR A 132 -9.77 -5.60 8.06
CA THR A 132 -9.70 -6.90 8.72
C THR A 132 -8.69 -7.77 7.98
N GLN A 133 -7.74 -8.35 8.70
CA GLN A 133 -6.73 -9.24 8.15
C GLN A 133 -6.73 -10.57 8.89
N LEU A 134 -6.87 -11.66 8.13
CA LEU A 134 -6.61 -13.01 8.58
C LEU A 134 -5.24 -13.43 8.02
N ALA A 135 -4.34 -13.88 8.88
CA ALA A 135 -3.00 -14.26 8.45
C ALA A 135 -2.53 -15.54 9.12
N TYR A 136 -1.65 -16.23 8.43
CA TYR A 136 -0.92 -17.38 8.95
C TYR A 136 0.57 -17.19 8.72
N SER A 137 1.37 -17.37 9.76
CA SER A 137 2.82 -17.26 9.70
C SER A 137 3.52 -18.43 10.37
N GLY A 138 4.64 -18.84 9.81
CA GLY A 138 5.42 -19.95 10.32
C GLY A 138 6.92 -19.77 10.11
N LYS A 139 7.72 -20.49 10.93
CA LYS A 139 9.19 -20.44 10.86
C LYS A 139 9.80 -21.56 10.03
N LYS A 140 9.01 -22.50 9.54
CA LYS A 140 9.46 -23.65 8.76
C LYS A 140 8.43 -23.96 7.68
N ALA A 141 8.65 -23.41 6.49
CA ALA A 141 7.80 -23.70 5.35
C ALA A 141 7.86 -25.19 4.99
N PRO A 142 6.72 -25.84 4.70
CA PRO A 142 6.69 -27.23 4.27
C PRO A 142 7.61 -27.46 3.07
N PHE A 143 8.33 -28.57 3.05
CA PHE A 143 9.24 -29.04 1.99
C PHE A 143 10.48 -28.19 1.72
N ILE A 144 10.42 -26.86 1.86
CA ILE A 144 11.51 -25.92 1.47
C ILE A 144 12.16 -25.22 2.67
N GLY A 145 11.57 -25.35 3.88
CA GLY A 145 12.06 -24.64 5.07
C GLY A 145 11.92 -23.13 4.98
N GLY A 146 12.51 -22.43 5.96
CA GLY A 146 12.46 -20.95 5.99
C GLY A 146 11.20 -20.36 6.61
N ASN A 147 11.19 -19.06 6.77
CA ASN A 147 10.07 -18.33 7.36
C ASN A 147 9.06 -17.93 6.27
N TYR A 148 7.80 -17.95 6.59
CA TYR A 148 6.75 -17.55 5.65
C TYR A 148 5.57 -16.91 6.34
N ALA A 149 4.81 -16.14 5.58
CA ALA A 149 3.47 -15.73 5.96
C ALA A 149 2.58 -15.60 4.72
N ILE A 150 1.29 -15.84 4.93
CA ILE A 150 0.22 -15.56 3.98
C ILE A 150 -0.86 -14.78 4.69
N ALA A 151 -1.53 -13.90 3.98
CA ALA A 151 -2.64 -13.14 4.54
C ALA A 151 -3.73 -12.84 3.50
N LEU A 152 -4.95 -12.77 4.02
CA LEU A 152 -6.11 -12.25 3.33
C LEU A 152 -6.55 -10.97 4.05
N GLY A 153 -6.65 -9.89 3.31
CA GLY A 153 -7.08 -8.60 3.82
C GLY A 153 -8.39 -8.15 3.18
N TYR A 154 -9.26 -7.62 3.98
CA TYR A 154 -10.47 -6.92 3.54
C TYR A 154 -10.48 -5.51 4.11
N THR A 155 -10.77 -4.53 3.28
CA THR A 155 -10.87 -3.12 3.68
C THR A 155 -12.14 -2.50 3.15
N TYR A 156 -12.94 -1.98 4.04
CA TYR A 156 -14.01 -1.05 3.73
C TYR A 156 -13.50 0.37 3.94
N ALA A 157 -13.66 1.22 2.94
CA ALA A 157 -13.28 2.63 3.02
C ALA A 157 -14.44 3.53 2.64
N GLN A 158 -14.66 4.55 3.44
CA GLN A 158 -15.68 5.58 3.23
C GLN A 158 -14.98 6.89 2.92
N ASN A 159 -15.37 7.54 1.81
CA ASN A 159 -14.82 8.82 1.37
C ASN A 159 -13.29 8.84 1.17
N ALA A 160 -12.63 7.70 1.13
CA ALA A 160 -11.18 7.58 1.03
C ALA A 160 -10.75 7.39 -0.43
N LYS A 161 -9.78 8.19 -0.87
CA LYS A 161 -9.19 8.06 -2.20
C LYS A 161 -8.17 6.92 -2.25
N PRO A 162 -7.98 6.26 -3.41
CA PRO A 162 -6.91 5.32 -3.57
C PRO A 162 -5.56 6.04 -3.53
N ASN A 163 -4.63 5.48 -2.77
CA ASN A 163 -3.24 5.89 -2.84
C ASN A 163 -2.50 4.97 -3.81
N ARG A 164 -1.50 5.50 -4.50
CA ARG A 164 -0.62 4.75 -5.42
C ARG A 164 -1.32 4.13 -6.62
N ALA A 165 -2.44 4.68 -7.05
CA ALA A 165 -3.09 4.31 -8.30
C ALA A 165 -2.38 4.92 -9.52
N THR A 166 -2.74 4.48 -10.72
CA THR A 166 -2.37 5.20 -11.95
C THR A 166 -2.86 6.65 -11.90
N PRO A 167 -2.29 7.59 -12.67
CA PRO A 167 -2.80 8.97 -12.74
C PRO A 167 -4.30 9.00 -13.06
N TYR A 168 -4.75 8.22 -14.01
CA TYR A 168 -6.17 8.08 -14.35
C TYR A 168 -6.99 7.58 -13.15
N GLY A 169 -6.56 6.49 -12.49
CA GLY A 169 -7.25 5.96 -11.32
C GLY A 169 -7.27 6.92 -10.13
N PHE A 170 -6.22 7.74 -9.96
CA PHE A 170 -6.16 8.74 -8.91
C PHE A 170 -7.09 9.94 -9.17
N ASP A 171 -7.12 10.44 -10.40
CA ASP A 171 -7.89 11.64 -10.77
C ASP A 171 -9.38 11.36 -10.90
N GLN A 172 -9.76 10.15 -11.32
CA GLN A 172 -11.18 9.75 -11.42
C GLN A 172 -11.85 9.69 -10.05
N GLY A 173 -11.09 9.73 -8.99
CA GLY A 173 -11.54 9.99 -7.63
C GLY A 173 -12.62 9.04 -7.12
N LEU A 174 -12.56 8.72 -5.87
CA LEU A 174 -13.61 8.00 -5.18
C LEU A 174 -14.71 8.94 -4.75
N VAL A 175 -15.91 8.57 -5.11
CA VAL A 175 -17.11 9.16 -4.54
C VAL A 175 -17.89 8.01 -3.90
N GLY A 176 -18.10 8.07 -2.57
CA GLY A 176 -18.79 7.02 -1.83
C GLY A 176 -17.87 5.99 -1.17
N ALA A 177 -18.40 4.80 -0.99
CA ALA A 177 -17.72 3.73 -0.29
C ALA A 177 -17.01 2.76 -1.24
N SER A 178 -16.01 2.06 -0.73
CA SER A 178 -15.31 1.05 -1.51
C SER A 178 -14.97 -0.17 -0.67
N ASN A 179 -15.05 -1.33 -1.31
CA ASN A 179 -14.69 -2.62 -0.77
C ASN A 179 -13.42 -3.11 -1.47
N SER A 180 -12.41 -3.47 -0.71
CA SER A 180 -11.12 -3.92 -1.23
C SER A 180 -10.73 -5.25 -0.62
N PHE A 181 -10.27 -6.17 -1.45
CA PHE A 181 -9.76 -7.47 -1.05
C PHE A 181 -8.32 -7.61 -1.51
N GLY A 182 -7.49 -8.26 -0.70
CA GLY A 182 -6.12 -8.57 -1.04
C GLY A 182 -5.70 -9.93 -0.52
N ALA A 183 -4.87 -10.60 -1.31
CA ALA A 183 -4.18 -11.82 -0.93
C ALA A 183 -2.68 -11.60 -1.13
N SER A 184 -1.89 -11.91 -0.12
CA SER A 184 -0.46 -11.67 -0.17
C SER A 184 0.30 -12.66 0.70
N GLY A 185 1.58 -12.81 0.42
CA GLY A 185 2.44 -13.66 1.21
C GLY A 185 3.90 -13.49 0.85
N TYR A 186 4.74 -14.02 1.72
CA TYR A 186 6.17 -14.07 1.50
C TYR A 186 6.77 -15.38 2.01
N TRP A 187 7.92 -15.69 1.44
CA TRP A 187 8.82 -16.72 1.93
C TRP A 187 10.24 -16.18 2.02
N ILE A 188 10.91 -16.47 3.13
CA ILE A 188 12.31 -16.11 3.38
C ILE A 188 13.07 -17.42 3.57
N PRO A 189 14.10 -17.71 2.76
CA PRO A 189 14.84 -18.96 2.84
C PRO A 189 15.48 -19.15 4.23
N ALA A 190 15.67 -20.39 4.65
CA ALA A 190 16.31 -20.71 5.92
C ALA A 190 17.75 -20.18 6.00
N LYS A 191 18.47 -20.21 4.86
CA LYS A 191 19.75 -19.54 4.69
C LYS A 191 19.54 -18.27 3.89
N THR A 192 19.64 -17.14 4.54
CA THR A 192 19.38 -15.82 3.93
C THR A 192 20.54 -15.30 3.08
N SER A 193 21.79 -15.70 3.42
CA SER A 193 22.98 -15.40 2.61
C SER A 193 23.18 -16.47 1.54
N GLY A 194 22.83 -16.18 0.30
CA GLY A 194 22.96 -17.16 -0.78
C GLY A 194 22.24 -16.72 -2.07
N PRO A 195 22.23 -17.57 -3.11
CA PRO A 195 21.64 -17.21 -4.40
C PRO A 195 20.11 -17.22 -4.37
N ILE A 196 19.48 -17.85 -3.38
CA ILE A 196 18.03 -17.96 -3.28
C ILE A 196 17.48 -16.72 -2.58
N PRO A 197 16.64 -15.90 -3.24
CA PRO A 197 16.08 -14.71 -2.63
C PRO A 197 14.93 -15.03 -1.66
N ALA A 198 14.63 -14.09 -0.79
CA ALA A 198 13.30 -13.98 -0.23
C ALA A 198 12.34 -13.53 -1.34
N VAL A 199 11.14 -14.12 -1.36
CA VAL A 199 10.11 -13.85 -2.37
C VAL A 199 8.88 -13.28 -1.69
N SER A 200 8.30 -12.24 -2.26
CA SER A 200 6.99 -11.73 -1.86
C SER A 200 6.09 -11.62 -3.08
N VAL A 201 4.84 -11.99 -2.89
CA VAL A 201 3.80 -11.90 -3.91
C VAL A 201 2.54 -11.31 -3.30
N GLY A 202 1.79 -10.58 -4.09
CA GLY A 202 0.52 -10.10 -3.64
C GLY A 202 -0.35 -9.55 -4.76
N TRP A 203 -1.64 -9.57 -4.49
CA TRP A 203 -2.67 -9.10 -5.39
C TRP A 203 -3.78 -8.43 -4.60
N GLY A 204 -4.38 -7.40 -5.18
CA GLY A 204 -5.52 -6.71 -4.60
C GLY A 204 -6.53 -6.28 -5.65
N THR A 205 -7.79 -6.24 -5.25
CA THR A 205 -8.88 -5.71 -6.06
C THR A 205 -9.76 -4.81 -5.23
N SER A 206 -10.39 -3.84 -5.87
CA SER A 206 -11.36 -2.94 -5.23
C SER A 206 -12.56 -2.74 -6.11
N SER A 207 -13.72 -2.67 -5.47
CA SER A 207 -14.98 -2.21 -6.07
C SER A 207 -15.46 -0.96 -5.34
N PHE A 208 -16.08 -0.06 -6.08
CA PHE A 208 -16.58 1.21 -5.59
C PHE A 208 -18.09 1.22 -5.71
N GLU A 209 -18.74 1.64 -4.63
CA GLU A 209 -20.19 1.76 -4.59
C GLU A 209 -20.62 3.07 -5.24
N ASP A 210 -21.72 2.96 -5.95
CA ASP A 210 -22.38 4.06 -6.63
C ASP A 210 -23.22 4.85 -5.60
N SER A 211 -22.55 5.67 -4.81
CA SER A 211 -23.18 6.43 -3.73
C SER A 211 -22.85 7.92 -3.79
N ALA A 212 -23.74 8.75 -3.26
CA ALA A 212 -23.49 10.17 -3.10
C ALA A 212 -22.36 10.42 -2.09
N TYR A 213 -21.48 11.33 -2.41
CA TYR A 213 -20.40 11.78 -1.52
C TYR A 213 -20.83 13.02 -0.76
N LYS A 214 -20.92 12.93 0.56
CA LYS A 214 -21.30 14.07 1.45
C LYS A 214 -22.55 14.83 0.96
N GLY A 215 -23.56 14.11 0.49
CA GLY A 215 -24.78 14.72 -0.03
C GLY A 215 -24.68 15.32 -1.44
N VAL A 216 -23.51 15.25 -2.08
CA VAL A 216 -23.36 15.68 -3.47
C VAL A 216 -23.92 14.58 -4.39
N PRO A 217 -24.75 14.93 -5.40
CA PRO A 217 -25.23 13.95 -6.35
C PRO A 217 -24.11 13.17 -7.03
N TYR A 218 -24.41 11.97 -7.41
CA TYR A 218 -23.55 11.06 -8.13
C TYR A 218 -22.71 11.72 -9.23
N ARG A 219 -21.41 11.46 -9.23
CA ARG A 219 -20.51 11.89 -10.31
C ARG A 219 -20.35 10.73 -11.30
N THR A 220 -20.49 11.09 -12.56
CA THR A 220 -20.44 10.14 -13.67
C THR A 220 -19.04 9.69 -14.08
N ASP A 221 -18.01 10.24 -13.45
CA ASP A 221 -16.58 10.07 -13.75
C ASP A 221 -15.87 9.12 -12.77
N MET A 222 -16.60 8.17 -12.19
CA MET A 222 -16.06 7.19 -11.22
C MET A 222 -15.59 5.90 -11.88
N TRP A 223 -14.52 5.35 -11.34
CA TRP A 223 -14.09 4.01 -11.67
C TRP A 223 -14.66 3.00 -10.66
N ALA A 224 -15.38 1.99 -11.16
CA ALA A 224 -16.09 1.04 -10.32
C ALA A 224 -15.23 -0.14 -9.87
N LYS A 225 -14.17 -0.49 -10.61
CA LYS A 225 -13.28 -1.59 -10.26
C LYS A 225 -11.84 -1.28 -10.61
N ALA A 226 -10.94 -1.67 -9.71
CA ALA A 226 -9.50 -1.62 -9.91
C ALA A 226 -8.84 -2.89 -9.39
N GLN A 227 -7.64 -3.16 -9.87
CA GLN A 227 -6.79 -4.23 -9.36
C GLN A 227 -5.33 -3.81 -9.36
N SER A 228 -4.52 -4.53 -8.59
CA SER A 228 -3.08 -4.34 -8.48
C SER A 228 -2.40 -5.65 -8.13
N TRP A 229 -1.11 -5.79 -8.42
CA TRP A 229 -0.32 -6.95 -8.02
C TRP A 229 1.17 -6.63 -7.99
N THR A 230 1.93 -7.44 -7.25
CA THR A 230 3.39 -7.36 -7.21
C THR A 230 4.03 -8.72 -7.02
N VAL A 231 5.23 -8.86 -7.57
CA VAL A 231 6.18 -9.92 -7.26
C VAL A 231 7.52 -9.26 -6.96
N SER A 232 8.15 -9.62 -5.86
CA SER A 232 9.43 -9.04 -5.48
C SER A 232 10.39 -10.09 -4.92
N PHE A 233 11.68 -9.82 -5.12
CA PHE A 233 12.79 -10.65 -4.73
C PHE A 233 13.79 -9.82 -3.95
N ASN A 234 14.29 -10.37 -2.85
CA ASN A 234 15.25 -9.70 -1.98
C ASN A 234 16.37 -10.66 -1.58
N TRP A 235 17.60 -10.29 -1.85
CA TRP A 235 18.80 -11.02 -1.45
C TRP A 235 19.53 -10.26 -0.34
N THR A 236 20.07 -11.00 0.60
CA THR A 236 20.91 -10.46 1.68
C THR A 236 22.34 -10.98 1.58
N ASP A 237 23.26 -10.22 2.07
CA ASP A 237 24.72 -10.54 2.07
C ASP A 237 25.26 -10.83 0.65
N VAL A 238 24.80 -10.07 -0.34
CA VAL A 238 25.22 -10.20 -1.74
C VAL A 238 26.62 -9.67 -1.92
N PHE A 239 27.54 -10.53 -2.37
CA PHE A 239 28.99 -10.30 -2.53
C PHE A 239 29.74 -9.97 -1.24
N ALA A 240 29.14 -9.28 -0.28
CA ALA A 240 29.71 -8.97 1.01
C ALA A 240 28.64 -8.93 2.11
N LYS A 241 29.05 -9.22 3.34
CA LYS A 241 28.16 -9.16 4.51
C LYS A 241 27.59 -7.76 4.70
N GLY A 242 26.30 -7.67 4.93
CA GLY A 242 25.57 -6.40 5.09
C GLY A 242 25.02 -5.81 3.79
N ASN A 243 25.56 -6.19 2.64
CA ASN A 243 25.01 -5.77 1.35
C ASN A 243 23.69 -6.47 1.03
N ALA A 244 22.86 -5.84 0.23
CA ALA A 244 21.60 -6.43 -0.20
C ALA A 244 21.28 -6.03 -1.63
N ALA A 245 20.46 -6.84 -2.30
CA ALA A 245 19.94 -6.53 -3.63
C ALA A 245 18.43 -6.81 -3.66
N GLY A 246 17.73 -6.10 -4.52
CA GLY A 246 16.31 -6.33 -4.72
C GLY A 246 15.87 -6.06 -6.14
N MET A 247 14.81 -6.75 -6.50
CA MET A 247 14.10 -6.57 -7.76
C MET A 247 12.61 -6.74 -7.52
N ALA A 248 11.82 -5.86 -8.09
CA ALA A 248 10.37 -5.98 -8.04
C ALA A 248 9.72 -5.64 -9.37
N VAL A 249 8.59 -6.27 -9.62
CA VAL A 249 7.70 -5.98 -10.75
C VAL A 249 6.26 -6.01 -10.29
N GLY A 250 5.44 -5.14 -10.83
CA GLY A 250 4.02 -5.12 -10.51
C GLY A 250 3.24 -4.11 -11.33
N GLN A 251 1.96 -4.04 -11.01
CA GLN A 251 1.04 -3.03 -11.52
C GLN A 251 0.39 -2.32 -10.33
N VAL A 252 0.55 -1.00 -10.25
CA VAL A 252 -0.19 -0.19 -9.27
C VAL A 252 -1.70 -0.34 -9.50
N PRO A 253 -2.55 0.06 -8.57
CA PRO A 253 -3.99 0.04 -8.81
C PRO A 253 -4.35 0.75 -10.11
N PHE A 254 -4.84 0.01 -11.07
CA PHE A 254 -5.31 0.46 -12.36
C PHE A 254 -6.78 0.14 -12.54
N VAL A 255 -7.47 0.99 -13.28
CA VAL A 255 -8.91 0.86 -13.51
C VAL A 255 -9.18 -0.28 -14.48
N THR A 256 -9.99 -1.23 -14.07
CA THR A 256 -10.42 -2.35 -14.92
C THR A 256 -11.84 -2.17 -15.45
N ASN A 257 -12.65 -1.36 -14.79
CA ASN A 257 -14.01 -1.06 -15.20
C ASN A 257 -14.44 0.30 -14.62
N THR A 258 -14.94 1.20 -15.47
CA THR A 258 -15.36 2.55 -15.07
C THR A 258 -16.77 2.60 -14.46
N GLY A 259 -17.46 1.48 -14.31
CA GLY A 259 -18.81 1.45 -13.76
C GLY A 259 -19.90 1.74 -14.79
N TYR A 260 -21.08 2.03 -14.30
CA TYR A 260 -22.25 2.31 -15.14
C TYR A 260 -22.29 3.79 -15.52
N GLY A 261 -22.26 4.01 -16.83
CA GLY A 261 -22.79 5.18 -17.49
C GLY A 261 -22.01 6.47 -17.31
N ALA A 262 -21.75 7.11 -18.40
CA ALA A 262 -21.60 8.53 -18.60
C ALA A 262 -20.21 9.17 -18.39
N VAL A 263 -19.13 8.41 -18.25
CA VAL A 263 -17.85 9.02 -18.64
C VAL A 263 -17.69 8.85 -20.15
N PRO A 264 -17.39 9.90 -20.92
CA PRO A 264 -16.91 9.75 -22.28
C PRO A 264 -15.65 8.90 -22.25
N GLY A 265 -15.76 7.63 -22.60
CA GLY A 265 -14.62 6.72 -22.57
C GLY A 265 -15.04 5.24 -22.59
N PRO A 266 -14.08 4.34 -22.83
CA PRO A 266 -14.38 2.92 -22.87
C PRO A 266 -14.74 2.42 -21.47
N LYS A 267 -15.72 1.53 -21.39
CA LYS A 267 -16.10 0.82 -20.15
C LYS A 267 -14.92 0.13 -19.50
N THR A 268 -13.97 -0.35 -20.30
CA THR A 268 -12.70 -0.94 -19.89
C THR A 268 -11.57 -0.05 -20.37
N PRO A 269 -11.04 0.86 -19.54
CA PRO A 269 -9.97 1.75 -19.93
C PRO A 269 -8.65 0.98 -20.14
N LEU A 270 -7.80 1.53 -20.99
CA LEU A 270 -6.45 0.99 -21.23
C LEU A 270 -5.47 1.53 -20.17
N ASP A 271 -5.81 1.39 -18.90
CA ASP A 271 -5.14 2.01 -17.77
C ASP A 271 -3.98 1.18 -17.19
N SER A 272 -3.80 -0.06 -17.64
CA SER A 272 -2.74 -0.93 -17.13
C SER A 272 -1.34 -0.40 -17.45
N ASN A 273 -0.47 -0.43 -16.47
CA ASN A 273 0.95 -0.12 -16.58
C ASN A 273 1.78 -1.20 -15.89
N TYR A 274 3.05 -1.28 -16.19
CA TYR A 274 4.00 -2.12 -15.44
C TYR A 274 5.06 -1.24 -14.82
N MET A 275 5.40 -1.58 -13.58
CA MET A 275 6.48 -0.95 -12.84
C MET A 275 7.54 -1.99 -12.53
N TRP A 276 8.78 -1.61 -12.74
CA TRP A 276 9.96 -2.39 -12.41
C TRP A 276 10.90 -1.55 -11.59
N GLU A 277 11.53 -2.16 -10.58
CA GLU A 277 12.65 -1.56 -9.86
C GLU A 277 13.75 -2.58 -9.60
N TRP A 278 14.97 -2.09 -9.59
CA TRP A 278 16.18 -2.84 -9.24
C TRP A 278 17.03 -1.94 -8.36
N TRP A 279 17.56 -2.48 -7.28
CA TRP A 279 18.44 -1.75 -6.41
C TRP A 279 19.52 -2.67 -5.84
N TYR A 280 20.65 -2.06 -5.50
CA TYR A 280 21.72 -2.71 -4.75
C TYR A 280 22.14 -1.80 -3.60
N LYS A 281 22.22 -2.35 -2.38
CA LYS A 281 22.64 -1.62 -1.19
C LYS A 281 24.05 -2.04 -0.81
N PHE A 282 24.98 -1.09 -0.85
CA PHE A 282 26.32 -1.22 -0.29
C PHE A 282 26.28 -0.78 1.18
N GLN A 283 26.63 -1.67 2.09
CA GLN A 283 26.87 -1.32 3.49
C GLN A 283 28.34 -0.90 3.61
N VAL A 284 28.59 0.40 3.55
CA VAL A 284 29.96 0.96 3.55
C VAL A 284 30.58 0.89 4.94
N THR A 285 29.79 1.22 5.96
CA THR A 285 30.11 1.07 7.39
C THR A 285 28.85 0.65 8.13
N ASP A 286 28.93 0.38 9.44
CA ASP A 286 27.73 0.09 10.25
C ASP A 286 26.71 1.24 10.22
N ASN A 287 27.18 2.44 9.97
CA ASN A 287 26.39 3.67 10.01
C ASN A 287 26.08 4.28 8.63
N ILE A 288 26.72 3.81 7.56
CA ILE A 288 26.60 4.41 6.22
C ILE A 288 26.25 3.33 5.21
N ALA A 289 25.15 3.53 4.49
CA ALA A 289 24.79 2.72 3.35
C ALA A 289 24.54 3.58 2.11
N ILE A 290 24.93 3.08 0.93
CA ILE A 290 24.68 3.71 -0.37
C ILE A 290 23.84 2.73 -1.20
N LYS A 291 22.72 3.18 -1.75
CA LYS A 291 21.79 2.36 -2.52
C LYS A 291 21.53 2.99 -3.90
N PRO A 292 22.33 2.66 -4.94
CA PRO A 292 21.94 2.92 -6.32
C PRO A 292 20.71 2.08 -6.68
N ALA A 293 19.80 2.68 -7.44
CA ALA A 293 18.58 2.05 -7.90
C ALA A 293 18.21 2.52 -9.30
N LEU A 294 17.59 1.62 -10.06
CA LEU A 294 17.04 1.86 -11.39
C LEU A 294 15.56 1.52 -11.38
N TYR A 295 14.79 2.18 -12.22
CA TYR A 295 13.39 1.85 -12.40
C TYR A 295 12.95 2.03 -13.84
N TYR A 296 11.92 1.28 -14.21
CA TYR A 296 11.30 1.36 -15.52
C TYR A 296 9.78 1.27 -15.36
N LEU A 297 9.09 2.19 -16.01
CA LEU A 297 7.64 2.32 -15.97
C LEU A 297 7.14 2.28 -17.41
N THR A 298 6.24 1.34 -17.67
CA THR A 298 5.57 1.30 -18.98
C THR A 298 4.23 1.99 -18.86
N ASN A 299 3.83 2.73 -19.87
CA ASN A 299 2.54 3.39 -19.93
C ASN A 299 2.21 4.17 -18.65
N PHE A 300 3.16 5.01 -18.21
CA PHE A 300 3.13 5.74 -16.95
C PHE A 300 1.82 6.49 -16.69
N ASP A 301 1.32 7.19 -17.70
CA ASP A 301 0.08 7.97 -17.60
C ASP A 301 -1.20 7.12 -17.68
N GLY A 302 -1.09 5.78 -17.78
CA GLY A 302 -2.23 4.89 -17.88
C GLY A 302 -3.14 5.24 -19.05
N GLN A 303 -4.43 5.38 -18.79
CA GLN A 303 -5.42 5.75 -19.81
C GLN A 303 -5.14 7.14 -20.42
N TYR A 304 -4.61 8.09 -19.66
CA TYR A 304 -4.32 9.44 -20.16
C TYR A 304 -3.21 9.48 -21.21
N GLY A 305 -2.18 8.66 -21.06
CA GLY A 305 -1.09 8.59 -22.03
C GLY A 305 -1.50 8.08 -23.41
N LYS A 306 -2.70 7.52 -23.54
CA LYS A 306 -3.23 6.99 -24.80
C LYS A 306 -4.15 7.95 -25.54
N LEU A 307 -4.57 9.02 -24.90
CA LEU A 307 -5.40 10.06 -25.52
C LEU A 307 -4.53 11.17 -26.07
N ASN A 308 -4.22 11.12 -27.34
CA ASN A 308 -3.68 12.29 -28.04
C ASN A 308 -4.82 13.30 -28.27
N THR A 309 -4.87 14.34 -27.43
CA THR A 309 -5.92 15.35 -27.45
C THR A 309 -5.95 16.16 -28.77
N ALA A 310 -4.85 16.22 -29.49
CA ALA A 310 -4.79 16.92 -30.77
C ALA A 310 -5.38 16.13 -31.96
N THR A 311 -5.33 14.81 -31.89
CA THR A 311 -5.80 13.93 -32.97
C THR A 311 -6.94 13.01 -32.58
N GLY A 312 -7.31 12.95 -31.28
CA GLY A 312 -8.25 11.98 -30.76
C GLY A 312 -7.72 10.51 -30.82
N ALA A 313 -6.47 10.32 -31.19
CA ALA A 313 -5.87 9.01 -31.35
C ALA A 313 -5.23 8.52 -30.05
N TYR A 314 -5.50 7.28 -29.68
CA TYR A 314 -4.92 6.58 -28.51
C TYR A 314 -3.58 5.96 -28.92
N ASN A 315 -2.46 6.69 -28.88
CA ASN A 315 -1.18 6.14 -29.36
C ASN A 315 0.09 6.55 -28.60
N ALA A 316 -0.02 7.32 -27.53
CA ALA A 316 1.17 7.67 -26.77
C ALA A 316 1.52 6.54 -25.77
N LYS A 317 2.65 5.87 -26.00
CA LYS A 317 3.29 4.99 -25.01
C LYS A 317 4.27 5.83 -24.20
N ASN A 318 3.86 6.35 -23.07
CA ASN A 318 4.75 7.04 -22.15
C ASN A 318 5.46 6.03 -21.26
N ASN A 319 6.69 5.70 -21.65
CA ASN A 319 7.58 4.86 -20.85
C ASN A 319 8.60 5.77 -20.15
N VAL A 320 8.87 5.50 -18.90
CA VAL A 320 9.84 6.25 -18.10
C VAL A 320 10.92 5.31 -17.61
N PHE A 321 12.16 5.63 -17.91
CA PHE A 321 13.33 4.97 -17.33
C PHE A 321 14.09 5.99 -16.49
N GLY A 322 14.50 5.61 -15.29
CA GLY A 322 15.24 6.50 -14.41
C GLY A 322 16.08 5.76 -13.39
N GLY A 323 16.89 6.50 -12.69
CA GLY A 323 17.72 5.99 -11.63
C GLY A 323 17.96 7.03 -10.55
N LEU A 324 18.33 6.54 -9.38
CA LEU A 324 18.72 7.41 -8.26
C LEU A 324 19.77 6.70 -7.38
N VAL A 325 20.44 7.49 -6.57
CA VAL A 325 21.35 7.00 -5.53
C VAL A 325 20.87 7.56 -4.20
N MET A 326 20.58 6.67 -3.25
CA MET A 326 20.23 7.05 -1.89
C MET A 326 21.43 6.80 -0.96
N THR A 327 21.74 7.75 -0.07
CA THR A 327 22.71 7.56 1.00
C THR A 327 21.96 7.64 2.33
N THR A 328 22.15 6.63 3.17
CA THR A 328 21.56 6.55 4.50
C THR A 328 22.65 6.69 5.55
N PHE A 329 22.47 7.62 6.47
CA PHE A 329 23.29 7.79 7.66
C PHE A 329 22.50 7.39 8.89
N ARG A 330 23.13 6.65 9.81
CA ARG A 330 22.57 6.28 11.12
C ARG A 330 23.48 6.83 12.21
N PHE A 331 22.93 7.58 13.12
CA PHE A 331 23.62 8.20 14.24
C PHE A 331 23.25 7.54 15.56
#